data_785f14997adc6fef62381c762dfe03d9
#
_entry.id   785f14997adc6fef62381c762dfe03d9
#
_cell.length_a   1.000
_cell.length_b   1.000
_cell.length_c   1.000
_cell.angle_alpha   90.00
_cell.angle_beta   90.00
_cell.angle_gamma   90.00
#
_symmetry.space_group_name_H-M   'P 1'
#
loop_
_entity.id
_entity.type
_entity.pdbx_description
1 polymer ?
#
loop_
_entity_poly.entity_id
_entity_poly.type
_entity_poly.pdbx_seq_one_letter_code
_entity_poly.pdbx_strand_id
1 'polypeptide(L)'
;MLRPLTLAFTLLLTTLAAAQEKAPVNLPSEDTVNSFMQQTFGYDSTITWKVSSIKPAIAEGLAEVTVVITNTQGQSVTVFYVTPDGTHAVAGDIMPFGAKPYAPALEALQKGINGTSRGPEKAPVTIVEFSDLQCPHCKEAQPVIEKLLTAEPNARFVFQQFPLPMHNWAAKGAAYADCISRSSKDAFWKFVQGTYDEQANITESNADEKLTAIADKAGVKGADIAVCAAKADTKARIDKSIALGQSVGVTGTPTVFINGRRIGNLTQVPENILKGIVEFATKQ
;
A
#
# COMPACT_ATOMS: atom_id res chain seq x y z
N MET A 1 7.12 -32.04 75.30
CA MET A 1 7.21 -32.41 73.87
C MET A 1 6.85 -31.18 73.06
N LEU A 2 7.85 -30.39 72.66
CA LEU A 2 7.66 -29.20 71.79
C LEU A 2 7.87 -29.63 70.32
N ARG A 3 6.89 -29.36 69.47
CA ARG A 3 7.00 -29.50 68.01
C ARG A 3 7.52 -28.19 67.40
N PRO A 4 8.51 -28.20 66.52
CA PRO A 4 8.95 -27.00 65.83
C PRO A 4 8.00 -26.71 64.66
N LEU A 5 7.58 -25.44 64.58
CA LEU A 5 6.79 -24.84 63.48
C LEU A 5 7.79 -24.41 62.39
N THR A 6 7.85 -25.13 61.30
CA THR A 6 8.62 -24.74 60.11
C THR A 6 7.82 -23.73 59.29
N LEU A 7 8.29 -22.48 59.28
CA LEU A 7 7.76 -21.41 58.41
C LEU A 7 8.36 -21.55 57.02
N ALA A 8 7.57 -21.96 56.06
CA ALA A 8 7.97 -21.97 54.63
C ALA A 8 7.81 -20.53 54.05
N PHE A 9 8.91 -19.89 53.77
CA PHE A 9 8.96 -18.58 53.11
C PHE A 9 8.89 -18.82 51.58
N THR A 10 7.71 -18.66 50.98
CA THR A 10 7.52 -18.70 49.54
C THR A 10 7.96 -17.38 48.94
N LEU A 11 9.14 -17.37 48.29
CA LEU A 11 9.66 -16.24 47.52
C LEU A 11 8.87 -16.12 46.23
N LEU A 12 7.96 -15.14 46.15
CA LEU A 12 7.25 -14.80 44.89
C LEU A 12 8.20 -13.98 44.02
N LEU A 13 8.85 -14.63 43.06
CA LEU A 13 9.57 -13.93 41.97
C LEU A 13 8.54 -13.28 41.03
N THR A 14 8.26 -12.02 41.23
CA THR A 14 7.59 -11.17 40.23
C THR A 14 8.59 -10.82 39.15
N THR A 15 8.55 -11.52 37.99
CA THR A 15 9.23 -11.09 36.79
C THR A 15 8.54 -9.83 36.27
N LEU A 16 9.11 -8.65 36.55
CA LEU A 16 8.79 -7.44 35.78
C LEU A 16 9.23 -7.69 34.36
N ALA A 17 8.27 -7.94 33.47
CA ALA A 17 8.50 -7.77 32.04
C ALA A 17 8.67 -6.26 31.80
N ALA A 18 9.93 -5.80 31.74
CA ALA A 18 10.24 -4.45 31.27
C ALA A 18 9.77 -4.39 29.82
N ALA A 19 8.71 -3.65 29.54
CA ALA A 19 8.38 -3.25 28.18
C ALA A 19 9.60 -2.48 27.66
N GLN A 20 10.29 -3.06 26.69
CA GLN A 20 11.43 -2.42 26.06
C GLN A 20 10.88 -1.19 25.31
N GLU A 21 11.07 -0.01 25.89
CA GLU A 21 10.75 1.27 25.24
C GLU A 21 11.56 1.32 23.94
N LYS A 22 10.85 1.45 22.81
CA LYS A 22 11.51 1.58 21.50
C LYS A 22 12.38 2.83 21.54
N ALA A 23 13.68 2.65 21.23
CA ALA A 23 14.60 3.77 21.10
C ALA A 23 14.04 4.78 20.08
N PRO A 24 14.07 6.09 20.39
CA PRO A 24 13.59 7.10 19.45
C PRO A 24 14.42 7.03 18.17
N VAL A 25 13.76 6.95 17.02
CA VAL A 25 14.42 6.99 15.71
C VAL A 25 14.92 8.40 15.47
N ASN A 26 16.22 8.54 15.17
CA ASN A 26 16.81 9.82 14.79
C ASN A 26 16.37 10.14 13.35
N LEU A 27 15.37 11.04 13.20
CA LEU A 27 14.89 11.47 11.90
C LEU A 27 15.78 12.61 11.37
N PRO A 28 16.29 12.50 10.12
CA PRO A 28 17.03 13.60 9.52
C PRO A 28 16.12 14.82 9.33
N SER A 29 16.69 16.02 9.40
CA SER A 29 15.96 17.24 9.04
C SER A 29 15.72 17.30 7.54
N GLU A 30 14.68 18.02 7.11
CA GLU A 30 14.41 18.27 5.69
C GLU A 30 15.59 18.97 5.00
N ASP A 31 16.28 19.89 5.70
CA ASP A 31 17.48 20.56 5.19
C ASP A 31 18.64 19.57 4.96
N THR A 32 18.81 18.59 5.83
CA THR A 32 19.80 17.54 5.64
C THR A 32 19.50 16.70 4.41
N VAL A 33 18.22 16.32 4.23
CA VAL A 33 17.76 15.59 3.04
C VAL A 33 17.96 16.43 1.78
N ASN A 34 17.57 17.70 1.78
CA ASN A 34 17.75 18.60 0.64
C ASN A 34 19.24 18.77 0.29
N SER A 35 20.11 18.89 1.28
CA SER A 35 21.56 18.95 1.06
C SER A 35 22.10 17.65 0.44
N PHE A 36 21.66 16.50 0.92
CA PHE A 36 22.01 15.20 0.34
C PHE A 36 21.52 15.09 -1.12
N MET A 37 20.29 15.47 -1.40
CA MET A 37 19.73 15.45 -2.76
C MET A 37 20.48 16.39 -3.69
N GLN A 38 20.85 17.61 -3.21
CA GLN A 38 21.64 18.56 -3.97
C GLN A 38 23.03 18.00 -4.32
N GLN A 39 23.71 17.32 -3.39
CA GLN A 39 25.00 16.70 -3.66
C GLN A 39 24.87 15.51 -4.62
N THR A 40 23.74 14.80 -4.58
CA THR A 40 23.53 13.58 -5.36
C THR A 40 23.08 13.87 -6.78
N PHE A 41 22.17 14.82 -6.98
CA PHE A 41 21.51 15.09 -8.27
C PHE A 41 21.71 16.51 -8.80
N GLY A 42 22.25 17.43 -8.00
CA GLY A 42 22.37 18.85 -8.38
C GLY A 42 23.33 19.16 -9.54
N TYR A 43 24.03 18.13 -10.05
CA TYR A 43 24.83 18.26 -11.28
C TYR A 43 23.95 18.34 -12.54
N ASP A 44 22.66 17.89 -12.46
CA ASP A 44 21.71 17.96 -13.56
C ASP A 44 20.61 18.97 -13.25
N SER A 45 20.65 20.12 -13.95
CA SER A 45 19.70 21.21 -13.76
C SER A 45 18.26 20.89 -14.19
N THR A 46 18.05 19.76 -14.86
CA THR A 46 16.70 19.30 -15.26
C THR A 46 16.02 18.49 -14.17
N ILE A 47 16.76 18.07 -13.13
CA ILE A 47 16.25 17.33 -11.99
C ILE A 47 15.86 18.31 -10.88
N THR A 48 14.62 18.21 -10.43
CA THR A 48 14.13 18.89 -9.24
C THR A 48 13.52 17.87 -8.28
N TRP A 49 13.45 18.18 -7.00
CA TRP A 49 12.88 17.26 -6.00
C TRP A 49 12.08 18.01 -4.95
N LYS A 50 11.21 17.27 -4.31
CA LYS A 50 10.45 17.70 -3.13
C LYS A 50 10.46 16.59 -2.10
N VAL A 51 10.85 16.89 -0.87
CA VAL A 51 10.70 15.97 0.25
C VAL A 51 9.22 15.83 0.57
N SER A 52 8.69 14.61 0.49
CA SER A 52 7.28 14.32 0.71
C SER A 52 7.01 13.86 2.15
N SER A 53 7.90 13.03 2.71
CA SER A 53 7.79 12.61 4.11
C SER A 53 9.15 12.18 4.68
N ILE A 54 9.29 12.36 5.99
CA ILE A 54 10.39 11.82 6.81
C ILE A 54 9.74 11.21 8.04
N LYS A 55 9.86 9.90 8.24
CA LYS A 55 9.20 9.17 9.31
C LYS A 55 10.01 7.95 9.74
N PRO A 56 9.71 7.33 10.89
CA PRO A 56 10.28 6.04 11.24
C PRO A 56 9.93 4.99 10.17
N ALA A 57 10.91 4.18 9.78
CA ALA A 57 10.70 3.08 8.84
C ALA A 57 9.99 1.89 9.51
N ILE A 58 9.50 0.95 8.69
CA ILE A 58 8.96 -0.32 9.17
C ILE A 58 10.03 -1.17 9.87
N ALA A 59 11.30 -1.06 9.45
CA ALA A 59 12.44 -1.65 10.12
C ALA A 59 12.91 -0.75 11.25
N GLU A 60 12.98 -1.28 12.46
CA GLU A 60 13.32 -0.55 13.68
C GLU A 60 14.68 0.13 13.56
N GLY A 61 14.76 1.36 14.04
CA GLY A 61 15.98 2.17 14.06
C GLY A 61 16.25 2.96 12.77
N LEU A 62 15.64 2.62 11.64
CA LEU A 62 15.81 3.35 10.39
C LEU A 62 14.80 4.50 10.26
N ALA A 63 15.22 5.60 9.63
CA ALA A 63 14.31 6.63 9.13
C ALA A 63 13.98 6.36 7.66
N GLU A 64 12.71 6.45 7.29
CA GLU A 64 12.24 6.38 5.90
C GLU A 64 12.07 7.80 5.37
N VAL A 65 12.72 8.06 4.24
CA VAL A 65 12.64 9.35 3.53
C VAL A 65 12.00 9.10 2.17
N THR A 66 10.91 9.80 1.90
CA THR A 66 10.22 9.78 0.60
C THR A 66 10.44 11.11 -0.11
N VAL A 67 10.93 11.05 -1.34
CA VAL A 67 11.21 12.21 -2.18
C VAL A 67 10.50 12.03 -3.52
N VAL A 68 9.80 13.06 -3.98
CA VAL A 68 9.28 13.15 -5.35
C VAL A 68 10.34 13.81 -6.20
N ILE A 69 10.85 13.09 -7.19
CA ILE A 69 11.83 13.56 -8.16
C ILE A 69 11.09 13.90 -9.45
N THR A 70 11.32 15.07 -10.00
CA THR A 70 10.80 15.51 -11.30
C THR A 70 11.96 15.70 -12.26
N ASN A 71 11.85 15.14 -13.46
CA ASN A 71 12.78 15.29 -14.55
C ASN A 71 12.04 15.49 -15.89
N THR A 72 12.76 15.47 -17.01
CA THR A 72 12.19 15.63 -18.37
C THR A 72 11.24 14.50 -18.78
N GLN A 73 11.28 13.34 -18.10
CA GLN A 73 10.41 12.21 -18.37
C GLN A 73 9.16 12.17 -17.48
N GLY A 74 9.08 13.05 -16.46
CA GLY A 74 7.95 13.15 -15.55
C GLY A 74 8.35 13.09 -14.08
N GLN A 75 7.42 12.66 -13.23
CA GLN A 75 7.62 12.53 -11.78
C GLN A 75 7.77 11.08 -11.38
N SER A 76 8.68 10.82 -10.45
CA SER A 76 8.87 9.53 -9.80
C SER A 76 8.99 9.70 -8.29
N VAL A 77 8.54 8.69 -7.54
CA VAL A 77 8.70 8.64 -6.08
C VAL A 77 9.91 7.78 -5.78
N THR A 78 10.85 8.32 -5.02
CA THR A 78 12.02 7.60 -4.52
C THR A 78 11.93 7.49 -3.01
N VAL A 79 12.17 6.29 -2.49
CA VAL A 79 12.27 6.02 -1.07
C VAL A 79 13.67 5.53 -0.77
N PHE A 80 14.27 6.08 0.27
CA PHE A 80 15.51 5.58 0.84
C PHE A 80 15.44 5.62 2.37
N TYR A 81 16.32 4.87 2.98
CA TYR A 81 16.37 4.74 4.45
C TYR A 81 17.67 5.33 4.97
N VAL A 82 17.58 6.04 6.09
CA VAL A 82 18.76 6.60 6.77
C VAL A 82 19.05 5.76 8.00
N THR A 83 20.33 5.38 8.16
CA THR A 83 20.79 4.60 9.31
C THR A 83 20.65 5.38 10.62
N PRO A 84 20.57 4.70 11.79
CA PRO A 84 20.33 5.36 13.09
C PRO A 84 21.40 6.40 13.47
N ASP A 85 22.62 6.21 12.97
CA ASP A 85 23.74 7.15 13.15
C ASP A 85 23.66 8.37 12.22
N GLY A 86 22.69 8.38 11.26
CA GLY A 86 22.50 9.48 10.31
C GLY A 86 23.60 9.62 9.25
N THR A 87 24.48 8.62 9.10
CA THR A 87 25.67 8.73 8.25
C THR A 87 25.55 8.03 6.90
N HIS A 88 24.57 7.13 6.73
CA HIS A 88 24.41 6.37 5.50
C HIS A 88 22.93 6.40 5.02
N ALA A 89 22.78 6.49 3.71
CA ALA A 89 21.50 6.26 3.04
C ALA A 89 21.53 4.87 2.37
N VAL A 90 20.47 4.09 2.57
CA VAL A 90 20.28 2.78 1.97
C VAL A 90 19.15 2.88 0.96
N ALA A 91 19.45 2.67 -0.31
CA ALA A 91 18.45 2.61 -1.38
C ALA A 91 18.05 1.15 -1.63
N GLY A 92 16.77 0.91 -1.85
CA GLY A 92 16.24 -0.43 -2.13
C GLY A 92 15.14 -0.84 -1.16
N ASP A 93 14.55 -2.00 -1.41
CA ASP A 93 13.46 -2.53 -0.59
C ASP A 93 13.99 -3.17 0.70
N ILE A 94 13.33 -2.86 1.82
CA ILE A 94 13.52 -3.59 3.07
C ILE A 94 12.67 -4.87 2.98
N MET A 95 13.34 -6.02 2.95
CA MET A 95 12.66 -7.31 2.92
C MET A 95 12.51 -7.88 4.34
N PRO A 96 11.32 -8.42 4.69
CA PRO A 96 11.15 -9.15 5.93
C PRO A 96 12.07 -10.37 5.99
N PHE A 97 12.67 -10.63 7.15
CA PHE A 97 13.57 -11.76 7.38
C PHE A 97 13.06 -12.62 8.54
N GLY A 98 13.23 -13.94 8.44
CA GLY A 98 12.85 -14.91 9.48
C GLY A 98 12.21 -16.18 8.89
N ALA A 99 11.77 -17.07 9.77
CA ALA A 99 11.16 -18.36 9.37
C ALA A 99 9.81 -18.20 8.65
N LYS A 100 9.04 -17.16 8.99
CA LYS A 100 7.75 -16.80 8.37
C LYS A 100 7.74 -15.32 8.02
N PRO A 101 8.55 -14.89 7.05
CA PRO A 101 8.79 -13.45 6.81
C PRO A 101 7.53 -12.70 6.38
N TYR A 102 6.58 -13.36 5.72
CA TYR A 102 5.37 -12.72 5.18
C TYR A 102 4.14 -12.83 6.10
N ALA A 103 4.23 -13.59 7.20
CA ALA A 103 3.10 -13.78 8.11
C ALA A 103 2.57 -12.47 8.71
N PRO A 104 3.40 -11.51 9.16
CA PRO A 104 2.90 -10.25 9.69
C PRO A 104 2.08 -9.45 8.68
N ALA A 105 2.54 -9.36 7.42
CA ALA A 105 1.82 -8.68 6.36
C ALA A 105 0.52 -9.42 5.99
N LEU A 106 0.57 -10.76 5.92
CA LEU A 106 -0.62 -11.57 5.67
C LEU A 106 -1.70 -11.35 6.73
N GLU A 107 -1.33 -11.37 8.01
CA GLU A 107 -2.27 -11.13 9.11
C GLU A 107 -2.87 -9.72 9.06
N ALA A 108 -2.05 -8.70 8.82
CA ALA A 108 -2.51 -7.32 8.70
C ALA A 108 -3.50 -7.18 7.54
N LEU A 109 -3.18 -7.75 6.38
CA LEU A 109 -4.05 -7.76 5.21
C LEU A 109 -5.36 -8.50 5.49
N GLN A 110 -5.32 -9.70 6.06
CA GLN A 110 -6.51 -10.48 6.39
C GLN A 110 -7.48 -9.74 7.32
N LYS A 111 -6.94 -8.97 8.28
CA LYS A 111 -7.74 -8.20 9.26
C LYS A 111 -8.24 -6.86 8.72
N GLY A 112 -7.48 -6.24 7.82
CA GLY A 112 -7.68 -4.84 7.42
C GLY A 112 -8.26 -4.61 6.02
N ILE A 113 -8.29 -5.61 5.13
CA ILE A 113 -8.82 -5.49 3.78
C ILE A 113 -10.28 -5.00 3.83
N ASN A 114 -10.54 -3.89 3.15
CA ASN A 114 -11.89 -3.33 2.98
C ASN A 114 -12.21 -3.00 1.51
N GLY A 115 -11.33 -3.40 0.59
CA GLY A 115 -11.46 -3.23 -0.85
C GLY A 115 -12.41 -4.23 -1.51
N THR A 116 -12.61 -4.07 -2.81
CA THR A 116 -13.50 -4.93 -3.59
C THR A 116 -12.76 -6.17 -4.06
N SER A 117 -13.39 -7.33 -3.92
CA SER A 117 -12.77 -8.60 -4.29
C SER A 117 -13.53 -9.34 -5.37
N ARG A 118 -12.80 -10.14 -6.17
CA ARG A 118 -13.32 -11.16 -7.08
C ARG A 118 -12.57 -12.48 -6.89
N GLY A 119 -13.09 -13.56 -7.40
CA GLY A 119 -12.62 -14.92 -7.13
C GLY A 119 -13.25 -15.52 -5.87
N PRO A 120 -12.89 -16.77 -5.50
CA PRO A 120 -13.48 -17.48 -4.38
C PRO A 120 -13.20 -16.78 -3.04
N GLU A 121 -14.21 -16.66 -2.17
CA GLU A 121 -14.03 -16.04 -0.85
C GLU A 121 -13.06 -16.81 0.05
N LYS A 122 -13.08 -18.14 -0.04
CA LYS A 122 -12.20 -19.05 0.71
C LYS A 122 -11.05 -19.54 -0.17
N ALA A 123 -10.48 -18.65 -0.96
CA ALA A 123 -9.32 -19.00 -1.78
C ALA A 123 -8.09 -19.32 -0.91
N PRO A 124 -7.28 -20.31 -1.30
CA PRO A 124 -6.02 -20.61 -0.60
C PRO A 124 -5.00 -19.48 -0.76
N VAL A 125 -5.12 -18.68 -1.82
CA VAL A 125 -4.25 -17.54 -2.10
C VAL A 125 -5.08 -16.27 -2.28
N THR A 126 -4.66 -15.22 -1.57
CA THR A 126 -5.21 -13.86 -1.76
C THR A 126 -4.14 -12.97 -2.38
N ILE A 127 -4.49 -12.37 -3.51
CA ILE A 127 -3.70 -11.35 -4.21
C ILE A 127 -4.33 -9.99 -3.88
N VAL A 128 -3.56 -9.09 -3.28
CA VAL A 128 -4.03 -7.75 -2.90
C VAL A 128 -3.24 -6.72 -3.69
N GLU A 129 -3.91 -5.90 -4.48
CA GLU A 129 -3.33 -4.74 -5.15
C GLU A 129 -3.74 -3.47 -4.41
N PHE A 130 -2.77 -2.73 -3.90
CA PHE A 130 -2.94 -1.34 -3.52
C PHE A 130 -2.79 -0.49 -4.78
N SER A 131 -3.88 0.14 -5.18
CA SER A 131 -4.01 0.77 -6.50
C SER A 131 -4.58 2.18 -6.41
N ASP A 132 -4.20 2.98 -7.41
CA ASP A 132 -4.64 4.36 -7.60
C ASP A 132 -5.16 4.51 -9.03
N LEU A 133 -6.40 4.95 -9.18
CA LEU A 133 -7.06 5.08 -10.48
C LEU A 133 -6.43 6.16 -11.37
N GLN A 134 -5.68 7.10 -10.81
CA GLN A 134 -4.94 8.11 -11.56
C GLN A 134 -3.52 7.67 -11.91
N CYS A 135 -3.00 6.61 -11.26
CA CYS A 135 -1.64 6.14 -11.50
C CYS A 135 -1.51 5.42 -12.85
N PRO A 136 -0.64 5.88 -13.78
CA PRO A 136 -0.46 5.22 -15.07
C PRO A 136 0.11 3.81 -14.92
N HIS A 137 1.00 3.58 -13.96
CA HIS A 137 1.56 2.26 -13.69
C HIS A 137 0.53 1.27 -13.14
N CYS A 138 -0.52 1.75 -12.45
CA CYS A 138 -1.65 0.92 -12.06
C CYS A 138 -2.46 0.45 -13.27
N LYS A 139 -2.68 1.34 -14.25
CA LYS A 139 -3.28 0.97 -15.54
C LYS A 139 -2.45 -0.08 -16.27
N GLU A 140 -1.13 0.11 -16.34
CA GLU A 140 -0.19 -0.81 -16.98
C GLU A 140 -0.14 -2.19 -16.28
N ALA A 141 -0.40 -2.26 -15.00
CA ALA A 141 -0.42 -3.49 -14.22
C ALA A 141 -1.66 -4.36 -14.50
N GLN A 142 -2.79 -3.77 -14.94
CA GLN A 142 -4.05 -4.51 -15.10
C GLN A 142 -3.94 -5.70 -16.05
N PRO A 143 -3.34 -5.61 -17.25
CA PRO A 143 -3.18 -6.76 -18.14
C PRO A 143 -2.40 -7.92 -17.50
N VAL A 144 -1.39 -7.61 -16.66
CA VAL A 144 -0.60 -8.63 -15.95
C VAL A 144 -1.45 -9.33 -14.91
N ILE A 145 -2.23 -8.56 -14.14
CA ILE A 145 -3.15 -9.09 -13.12
C ILE A 145 -4.22 -9.96 -13.77
N GLU A 146 -4.83 -9.51 -14.89
CA GLU A 146 -5.86 -10.29 -15.59
C GLU A 146 -5.32 -11.64 -16.10
N LYS A 147 -4.12 -11.65 -16.67
CA LYS A 147 -3.46 -12.89 -17.09
C LYS A 147 -3.21 -13.81 -15.90
N LEU A 148 -2.70 -13.27 -14.79
CA LEU A 148 -2.44 -14.06 -13.58
C LEU A 148 -3.73 -14.66 -13.03
N LEU A 149 -4.83 -13.92 -12.95
CA LEU A 149 -6.11 -14.40 -12.46
C LEU A 149 -6.76 -15.42 -13.41
N THR A 150 -6.53 -15.28 -14.71
CA THR A 150 -6.97 -16.27 -15.70
C THR A 150 -6.22 -17.59 -15.54
N ALA A 151 -4.92 -17.52 -15.27
CA ALA A 151 -4.08 -18.70 -15.02
C ALA A 151 -4.35 -19.35 -13.65
N GLU A 152 -4.78 -18.56 -12.66
CA GLU A 152 -4.98 -18.96 -11.28
C GLU A 152 -6.42 -18.68 -10.79
N PRO A 153 -7.44 -19.34 -11.37
CA PRO A 153 -8.86 -19.02 -11.10
C PRO A 153 -9.29 -19.29 -9.66
N ASN A 154 -8.51 -20.06 -8.90
CA ASN A 154 -8.74 -20.34 -7.48
C ASN A 154 -8.13 -19.28 -6.55
N ALA A 155 -7.46 -18.27 -7.08
CA ALA A 155 -6.97 -17.14 -6.29
C ALA A 155 -8.09 -16.09 -6.09
N ARG A 156 -8.11 -15.48 -4.90
CA ARG A 156 -8.92 -14.30 -4.61
C ARG A 156 -8.13 -13.05 -4.93
N PHE A 157 -8.67 -12.15 -5.71
CA PHE A 157 -8.09 -10.84 -5.97
C PHE A 157 -8.84 -9.75 -5.20
N VAL A 158 -8.11 -8.81 -4.60
CA VAL A 158 -8.66 -7.65 -3.90
C VAL A 158 -8.03 -6.39 -4.46
N PHE A 159 -8.85 -5.48 -4.95
CA PHE A 159 -8.47 -4.12 -5.31
C PHE A 159 -8.64 -3.23 -4.09
N GLN A 160 -7.54 -2.72 -3.54
CA GLN A 160 -7.49 -1.92 -2.34
C GLN A 160 -7.14 -0.47 -2.71
N GLN A 161 -7.99 0.48 -2.38
CA GLN A 161 -7.78 1.89 -2.74
C GLN A 161 -6.55 2.47 -2.02
N PHE A 162 -5.65 3.08 -2.78
CA PHE A 162 -4.49 3.77 -2.23
C PHE A 162 -4.16 5.02 -3.07
N PRO A 163 -5.03 6.05 -3.05
CA PRO A 163 -4.80 7.27 -3.79
C PRO A 163 -3.56 8.00 -3.29
N LEU A 164 -2.65 8.32 -4.21
CA LEU A 164 -1.39 9.02 -3.90
C LEU A 164 -1.61 10.53 -3.75
N PRO A 165 -0.97 11.19 -2.77
CA PRO A 165 -1.18 12.63 -2.52
C PRO A 165 -0.79 13.55 -3.68
N MET A 166 0.13 13.11 -4.56
CA MET A 166 0.54 13.89 -5.72
C MET A 166 -0.45 13.81 -6.89
N HIS A 167 -1.40 12.90 -6.86
CA HIS A 167 -2.42 12.71 -7.88
C HIS A 167 -3.67 13.52 -7.53
N ASN A 168 -3.97 14.54 -8.32
CA ASN A 168 -4.94 15.59 -7.98
C ASN A 168 -6.42 15.16 -8.02
N TRP A 169 -6.77 14.06 -8.72
CA TRP A 169 -8.11 13.50 -8.71
C TRP A 169 -8.20 12.06 -8.15
N ALA A 170 -7.08 11.47 -7.74
CA ALA A 170 -7.03 10.08 -7.24
C ALA A 170 -7.95 9.84 -6.05
N ALA A 171 -7.95 10.75 -5.05
CA ALA A 171 -8.83 10.62 -3.88
C ALA A 171 -10.32 10.63 -4.27
N LYS A 172 -10.69 11.43 -5.26
CA LYS A 172 -12.04 11.48 -5.81
C LYS A 172 -12.39 10.18 -6.53
N GLY A 173 -11.50 9.68 -7.41
CA GLY A 173 -11.66 8.39 -8.09
C GLY A 173 -11.84 7.23 -7.10
N ALA A 174 -11.03 7.19 -6.05
CA ALA A 174 -11.15 6.19 -4.99
C ALA A 174 -12.49 6.27 -4.25
N ALA A 175 -12.99 7.49 -3.97
CA ALA A 175 -14.28 7.67 -3.30
C ALA A 175 -15.47 7.21 -4.17
N TYR A 176 -15.45 7.50 -5.47
CA TYR A 176 -16.44 6.98 -6.42
C TYR A 176 -16.39 5.45 -6.47
N ALA A 177 -15.21 4.87 -6.61
CA ALA A 177 -15.01 3.42 -6.63
C ALA A 177 -15.52 2.75 -5.35
N ASP A 178 -15.23 3.29 -4.15
CA ASP A 178 -15.73 2.76 -2.88
C ASP A 178 -17.26 2.78 -2.84
N CYS A 179 -17.90 3.87 -3.25
CA CYS A 179 -19.34 4.00 -3.28
C CYS A 179 -20.00 3.01 -4.25
N ILE A 180 -19.43 2.84 -5.44
CA ILE A 180 -19.93 1.88 -6.45
C ILE A 180 -19.79 0.45 -5.89
N SER A 181 -18.67 0.11 -5.27
CA SER A 181 -18.43 -1.22 -4.71
C SER A 181 -19.47 -1.64 -3.66
N ARG A 182 -19.98 -0.67 -2.90
CA ARG A 182 -21.05 -0.90 -1.90
C ARG A 182 -22.42 -1.19 -2.52
N SER A 183 -22.62 -0.80 -3.76
CA SER A 183 -23.89 -1.05 -4.46
C SER A 183 -23.81 -2.24 -5.41
N SER A 184 -22.72 -2.40 -6.14
CA SER A 184 -22.54 -3.47 -7.13
C SER A 184 -21.05 -3.76 -7.38
N LYS A 185 -20.63 -5.01 -7.13
CA LYS A 185 -19.29 -5.47 -7.46
C LYS A 185 -19.03 -5.47 -8.97
N ASP A 186 -20.02 -5.84 -9.77
CA ASP A 186 -19.89 -5.86 -11.23
C ASP A 186 -19.73 -4.45 -11.80
N ALA A 187 -20.50 -3.50 -11.29
CA ALA A 187 -20.35 -2.10 -11.67
C ALA A 187 -18.99 -1.54 -11.24
N PHE A 188 -18.46 -1.96 -10.08
CA PHE A 188 -17.12 -1.57 -9.63
C PHE A 188 -16.04 -1.94 -10.65
N TRP A 189 -16.02 -3.20 -11.13
CA TRP A 189 -15.01 -3.63 -12.09
C TRP A 189 -15.13 -2.91 -13.43
N LYS A 190 -16.36 -2.67 -13.90
CA LYS A 190 -16.62 -1.86 -15.09
C LYS A 190 -16.17 -0.41 -14.90
N PHE A 191 -16.39 0.16 -13.73
CA PHE A 191 -15.95 1.50 -13.38
C PHE A 191 -14.43 1.62 -13.35
N VAL A 192 -13.74 0.68 -12.71
CA VAL A 192 -12.27 0.64 -12.68
C VAL A 192 -11.70 0.60 -14.09
N GLN A 193 -12.20 -0.33 -14.94
CA GLN A 193 -11.76 -0.44 -16.32
C GLN A 193 -12.05 0.85 -17.11
N GLY A 194 -13.27 1.36 -17.04
CA GLY A 194 -13.65 2.59 -17.74
C GLY A 194 -12.87 3.82 -17.28
N THR A 195 -12.49 3.86 -16.00
CA THR A 195 -11.64 4.94 -15.46
C THR A 195 -10.21 4.85 -16.02
N TYR A 196 -9.64 3.65 -16.09
CA TYR A 196 -8.33 3.47 -16.71
C TYR A 196 -8.34 3.74 -18.22
N ASP A 197 -9.42 3.38 -18.92
CA ASP A 197 -9.55 3.67 -20.35
C ASP A 197 -9.57 5.18 -20.62
N GLU A 198 -10.30 5.95 -19.81
CA GLU A 198 -10.43 7.41 -19.90
C GLU A 198 -9.36 8.18 -19.11
N GLN A 199 -8.41 7.52 -18.45
CA GLN A 199 -7.48 8.12 -17.49
C GLN A 199 -6.77 9.38 -18.02
N ALA A 200 -6.32 9.35 -19.27
CA ALA A 200 -5.65 10.49 -19.89
C ALA A 200 -6.56 11.70 -20.15
N ASN A 201 -7.89 11.49 -20.15
CA ASN A 201 -8.91 12.52 -20.40
C ASN A 201 -9.50 13.09 -19.10
N ILE A 202 -9.08 12.56 -17.93
CA ILE A 202 -9.55 13.02 -16.62
C ILE A 202 -8.54 14.00 -16.04
N THR A 203 -9.02 15.19 -15.68
CA THR A 203 -8.26 16.24 -15.03
C THR A 203 -8.91 16.62 -13.70
N GLU A 204 -8.23 17.36 -12.85
CA GLU A 204 -8.80 17.85 -11.59
C GLU A 204 -10.12 18.61 -11.82
N SER A 205 -10.18 19.45 -12.87
CA SER A 205 -11.34 20.29 -13.15
C SER A 205 -12.55 19.55 -13.70
N ASN A 206 -12.36 18.41 -14.40
CA ASN A 206 -13.45 17.65 -15.01
C ASN A 206 -13.72 16.29 -14.33
N ALA A 207 -12.99 15.96 -13.25
CA ALA A 207 -13.06 14.66 -12.63
C ALA A 207 -14.48 14.28 -12.18
N ASP A 208 -15.25 15.21 -11.59
CA ASP A 208 -16.62 14.92 -11.15
C ASP A 208 -17.51 14.56 -12.34
N GLU A 209 -17.46 15.30 -13.42
CA GLU A 209 -18.24 15.03 -14.63
C GLU A 209 -17.85 13.68 -15.25
N LYS A 210 -16.55 13.45 -15.44
CA LYS A 210 -16.03 12.24 -16.07
C LYS A 210 -16.31 10.99 -15.25
N LEU A 211 -16.04 11.03 -13.94
CA LEU A 211 -16.28 9.88 -13.05
C LEU A 211 -17.78 9.58 -12.92
N THR A 212 -18.64 10.60 -12.89
CA THR A 212 -20.11 10.44 -12.93
C THR A 212 -20.54 9.73 -14.21
N ALA A 213 -20.06 10.19 -15.37
CA ALA A 213 -20.39 9.57 -16.65
C ALA A 213 -19.88 8.11 -16.76
N ILE A 214 -18.70 7.82 -16.23
CA ILE A 214 -18.15 6.45 -16.18
C ILE A 214 -19.00 5.57 -15.25
N ALA A 215 -19.47 6.10 -14.11
CA ALA A 215 -20.36 5.39 -13.19
C ALA A 215 -21.69 5.03 -13.87
N ASP A 216 -22.30 5.97 -14.63
CA ASP A 216 -23.52 5.70 -15.42
C ASP A 216 -23.28 4.59 -16.45
N LYS A 217 -22.17 4.62 -17.18
CA LYS A 217 -21.77 3.57 -18.13
C LYS A 217 -21.53 2.22 -17.44
N ALA A 218 -21.07 2.23 -16.19
CA ALA A 218 -20.86 1.03 -15.39
C ALA A 218 -22.17 0.39 -14.91
N GLY A 219 -23.31 1.10 -15.04
CA GLY A 219 -24.66 0.60 -14.71
C GLY A 219 -25.15 1.01 -13.32
N VAL A 220 -24.59 2.06 -12.74
CA VAL A 220 -25.09 2.70 -11.51
C VAL A 220 -25.42 4.16 -11.77
N LYS A 221 -26.26 4.76 -10.93
CA LYS A 221 -26.66 6.16 -11.10
C LYS A 221 -25.54 7.08 -10.60
N GLY A 222 -24.78 7.65 -11.54
CA GLY A 222 -23.57 8.44 -11.26
C GLY A 222 -23.82 9.60 -10.30
N ALA A 223 -24.97 10.29 -10.42
CA ALA A 223 -25.35 11.37 -9.49
C ALA A 223 -25.44 10.90 -8.03
N ASP A 224 -25.99 9.70 -7.79
CA ASP A 224 -26.12 9.14 -6.44
C ASP A 224 -24.72 8.71 -5.92
N ILE A 225 -23.85 8.23 -6.81
CA ILE A 225 -22.46 7.92 -6.48
C ILE A 225 -21.68 9.18 -6.11
N ALA A 226 -21.86 10.29 -6.85
CA ALA A 226 -21.22 11.57 -6.52
C ALA A 226 -21.60 12.06 -5.11
N VAL A 227 -22.89 11.97 -4.77
CA VAL A 227 -23.37 12.31 -3.41
C VAL A 227 -22.77 11.38 -2.35
N CYS A 228 -22.66 10.09 -2.63
CA CYS A 228 -22.03 9.12 -1.72
C CYS A 228 -20.54 9.42 -1.54
N ALA A 229 -19.81 9.70 -2.64
CA ALA A 229 -18.38 9.97 -2.64
C ALA A 229 -17.99 11.17 -1.77
N ALA A 230 -18.88 12.15 -1.63
CA ALA A 230 -18.66 13.34 -0.82
C ALA A 230 -18.85 13.12 0.70
N LYS A 231 -19.32 11.93 1.13
CA LYS A 231 -19.61 11.67 2.53
C LYS A 231 -18.34 11.41 3.36
N ALA A 232 -18.39 11.80 4.63
CA ALA A 232 -17.30 11.59 5.58
C ALA A 232 -17.01 10.10 5.84
N ASP A 233 -18.03 9.22 5.80
CA ASP A 233 -17.85 7.78 5.95
C ASP A 233 -17.07 7.17 4.79
N THR A 234 -17.30 7.64 3.56
CA THR A 234 -16.52 7.23 2.39
C THR A 234 -15.05 7.62 2.54
N LYS A 235 -14.78 8.89 2.93
CA LYS A 235 -13.42 9.32 3.24
C LYS A 235 -12.77 8.44 4.31
N ALA A 236 -13.47 8.17 5.41
CA ALA A 236 -12.93 7.35 6.50
C ALA A 236 -12.58 5.91 6.04
N ARG A 237 -13.33 5.35 5.08
CA ARG A 237 -13.02 4.04 4.49
C ARG A 237 -11.76 4.07 3.63
N ILE A 238 -11.58 5.14 2.85
CA ILE A 238 -10.34 5.34 2.07
C ILE A 238 -9.15 5.55 3.02
N ASP A 239 -9.30 6.37 4.06
CA ASP A 239 -8.24 6.59 5.07
C ASP A 239 -7.82 5.27 5.74
N LYS A 240 -8.77 4.37 6.05
CA LYS A 240 -8.45 3.01 6.57
C LYS A 240 -7.68 2.18 5.56
N SER A 241 -8.03 2.27 4.28
CA SER A 241 -7.31 1.57 3.21
C SER A 241 -5.86 2.06 3.09
N ILE A 242 -5.66 3.38 3.14
CA ILE A 242 -4.33 4.00 3.14
C ILE A 242 -3.53 3.56 4.38
N ALA A 243 -4.14 3.62 5.56
CA ALA A 243 -3.50 3.20 6.81
C ALA A 243 -3.08 1.72 6.78
N LEU A 244 -3.93 0.83 6.22
CA LEU A 244 -3.58 -0.57 6.02
C LEU A 244 -2.36 -0.70 5.10
N GLY A 245 -2.35 -0.03 3.95
CA GLY A 245 -1.20 -0.05 3.04
C GLY A 245 0.08 0.41 3.71
N GLN A 246 0.02 1.54 4.44
CA GLN A 246 1.17 2.05 5.19
C GLN A 246 1.67 1.06 6.25
N SER A 247 0.76 0.35 6.94
CA SER A 247 1.13 -0.63 7.96
C SER A 247 1.86 -1.86 7.40
N VAL A 248 1.71 -2.16 6.11
CA VAL A 248 2.41 -3.24 5.41
C VAL A 248 3.50 -2.74 4.45
N GLY A 249 3.91 -1.47 4.60
CA GLY A 249 5.03 -0.89 3.88
C GLY A 249 4.73 -0.44 2.45
N VAL A 250 3.47 -0.16 2.11
CA VAL A 250 3.13 0.45 0.82
C VAL A 250 3.56 1.91 0.80
N THR A 251 4.42 2.27 -0.14
CA THR A 251 4.94 3.63 -0.35
C THR A 251 4.55 4.21 -1.70
N GLY A 252 3.99 3.40 -2.59
CA GLY A 252 3.57 3.79 -3.93
C GLY A 252 2.65 2.76 -4.56
N THR A 253 2.15 3.06 -5.76
CA THR A 253 1.21 2.21 -6.49
C THR A 253 1.69 1.93 -7.92
N PRO A 254 1.38 0.75 -8.49
CA PRO A 254 0.73 -0.38 -7.79
C PRO A 254 1.69 -1.07 -6.80
N THR A 255 1.17 -1.52 -5.67
CA THR A 255 1.89 -2.47 -4.80
C THR A 255 1.04 -3.72 -4.66
N VAL A 256 1.60 -4.87 -5.00
CA VAL A 256 0.89 -6.15 -5.02
C VAL A 256 1.45 -7.08 -3.96
N PHE A 257 0.56 -7.74 -3.23
CA PHE A 257 0.90 -8.81 -2.28
C PHE A 257 0.26 -10.12 -2.71
N ILE A 258 1.00 -11.22 -2.59
CA ILE A 258 0.50 -12.60 -2.75
C ILE A 258 0.71 -13.30 -1.40
N ASN A 259 -0.38 -13.58 -0.67
CA ASN A 259 -0.35 -14.13 0.70
C ASN A 259 0.69 -13.41 1.59
N GLY A 260 0.65 -12.06 1.61
CA GLY A 260 1.55 -11.24 2.42
C GLY A 260 2.94 -11.01 1.82
N ARG A 261 3.34 -11.75 0.78
CA ARG A 261 4.59 -11.53 0.05
C ARG A 261 4.43 -10.34 -0.90
N ARG A 262 5.17 -9.26 -0.66
CA ARG A 262 5.21 -8.12 -1.59
C ARG A 262 5.91 -8.52 -2.89
N ILE A 263 5.30 -8.16 -4.01
CA ILE A 263 5.86 -8.34 -5.35
C ILE A 263 6.43 -6.98 -5.80
N GLY A 264 7.73 -6.93 -5.99
CA GLY A 264 8.39 -5.74 -6.54
C GLY A 264 8.12 -5.63 -8.03
N ASN A 265 7.89 -4.41 -8.52
CA ASN A 265 7.67 -4.06 -9.93
C ASN A 265 6.93 -5.13 -10.76
N LEU A 266 5.63 -5.32 -10.48
CA LEU A 266 4.80 -6.40 -11.02
C LEU A 266 4.94 -6.58 -12.55
N THR A 267 5.01 -5.47 -13.31
CA THR A 267 5.06 -5.48 -14.77
C THR A 267 6.38 -6.02 -15.33
N GLN A 268 7.42 -6.07 -14.51
CA GLN A 268 8.74 -6.61 -14.90
C GLN A 268 8.94 -8.07 -14.45
N VAL A 269 8.04 -8.61 -13.61
CA VAL A 269 8.14 -10.01 -13.19
C VAL A 269 7.59 -10.92 -14.29
N PRO A 270 8.38 -11.89 -14.80
CA PRO A 270 7.89 -12.84 -15.78
C PRO A 270 6.66 -13.62 -15.31
N GLU A 271 5.72 -13.87 -16.22
CA GLU A 271 4.44 -14.54 -15.93
C GLU A 271 4.63 -15.89 -15.24
N ASN A 272 5.59 -16.70 -15.70
CA ASN A 272 5.90 -18.00 -15.10
C ASN A 272 6.39 -17.88 -13.64
N ILE A 273 7.07 -16.78 -13.29
CA ILE A 273 7.52 -16.52 -11.93
C ILE A 273 6.31 -16.12 -11.06
N LEU A 274 5.43 -15.24 -11.54
CA LEU A 274 4.21 -14.87 -10.81
C LEU A 274 3.34 -16.10 -10.54
N LYS A 275 3.13 -16.94 -11.55
CA LYS A 275 2.41 -18.20 -11.43
C LYS A 275 3.08 -19.12 -10.39
N GLY A 276 4.40 -19.31 -10.47
CA GLY A 276 5.15 -20.12 -9.51
C GLY A 276 5.03 -19.60 -8.06
N ILE A 277 4.95 -18.28 -7.86
CA ILE A 277 4.72 -17.69 -6.54
C ILE A 277 3.31 -18.02 -6.01
N VAL A 278 2.28 -17.95 -6.87
CA VAL A 278 0.90 -18.31 -6.47
C VAL A 278 0.80 -19.81 -6.15
N GLU A 279 1.33 -20.67 -7.03
CA GLU A 279 1.36 -22.12 -6.81
C GLU A 279 2.14 -22.52 -5.54
N PHE A 280 3.22 -21.81 -5.23
CA PHE A 280 3.97 -22.00 -4.00
C PHE A 280 3.17 -21.57 -2.77
N ALA A 281 2.47 -20.43 -2.85
CA ALA A 281 1.66 -19.90 -1.75
C ALA A 281 0.44 -20.79 -1.42
N THR A 282 -0.06 -21.59 -2.39
CA THR A 282 -1.13 -22.58 -2.15
C THR A 282 -0.70 -23.76 -1.26
N LYS A 283 0.61 -23.99 -1.15
CA LYS A 283 1.17 -25.15 -0.42
C LYS A 283 1.61 -24.81 1.02
N GLN A 284 1.48 -23.55 1.41
CA GLN A 284 1.87 -23.02 2.73
C GLN A 284 0.66 -22.79 3.64
#